data_864af64286a685ada2e9985351c02ff8
#
_entry.id   864af64286a685ada2e9985351c02ff8
#
_cell.length_a   1.000
_cell.length_b   1.000
_cell.length_c   1.000
_cell.angle_alpha   90.00
_cell.angle_beta   90.00
_cell.angle_gamma   90.00
#
_symmetry.space_group_name_H-M   'P 1'
#
loop_
_entity.id
_entity.type
_entity.pdbx_description
1 polymer ?
#
loop_
_entity_poly.entity_id
_entity_poly.type
_entity_poly.pdbx_seq_one_letter_code
_entity_poly.pdbx_strand_id
1 'polypeptide(L)'
;MKALRKEDPCWCNSGKKYCDCHMEFDRKLDNFKRKFHKVPPRNIIKNEEQLAGMRESSKINIAVLDYVAENIHAGMTTQDIDDLVYQKTTEMGGIPAPLNYGGFPKSVCTSINEQVCHGIPSKNIQLIDGDIINVDCSTILNGYFSDSSRMFCIGNVAPEHKKLVDVAKECVEAGLAQVKPWGHLGDVAAAINEHAKANGYSVVREVGGHGIGLEFHETPFVSYVIKKGTGMVMAPGMVFTIEPMINAGLPDIYIDEGNNWTIYTDDDSYSAQWEIMVHVTEDGYEVMSY
;
A
#
# COMPACT_ATOMS: atom_id res chain seq x y z
N MET A 1 27.45 -8.66 -2.70
CA MET A 1 27.90 -7.32 -2.22
C MET A 1 29.30 -7.44 -1.64
N LYS A 2 30.16 -6.41 -1.84
CA LYS A 2 31.50 -6.37 -1.25
C LYS A 2 31.37 -6.27 0.29
N ALA A 3 32.11 -7.10 1.01
CA ALA A 3 32.13 -7.03 2.47
C ALA A 3 32.80 -5.71 2.91
N LEU A 4 32.13 -4.95 3.77
CA LEU A 4 32.68 -3.71 4.32
C LEU A 4 33.60 -4.02 5.50
N ARG A 5 34.68 -3.23 5.61
CA ARG A 5 35.56 -3.23 6.79
C ARG A 5 34.98 -2.27 7.83
N LYS A 6 35.36 -2.43 9.10
CA LYS A 6 34.86 -1.61 10.21
C LYS A 6 34.99 -0.10 9.97
N GLU A 7 36.13 0.30 9.41
CA GLU A 7 36.49 1.72 9.17
C GLU A 7 35.98 2.29 7.84
N ASP A 8 35.40 1.45 6.96
CA ASP A 8 34.83 1.92 5.69
C ASP A 8 33.65 2.86 5.95
N PRO A 9 33.35 3.83 5.04
CA PRO A 9 32.11 4.57 5.08
C PRO A 9 30.90 3.63 5.07
N CYS A 10 29.88 3.94 5.86
CA CYS A 10 28.67 3.13 5.90
C CYS A 10 27.91 3.20 4.58
N TRP A 11 27.34 2.08 4.17
CA TRP A 11 26.59 1.94 2.92
C TRP A 11 25.33 2.82 2.85
N CYS A 12 24.83 3.33 3.98
CA CYS A 12 23.65 4.22 4.04
C CYS A 12 23.95 5.68 3.70
N ASN A 13 25.19 6.00 3.36
CA ASN A 13 25.67 7.36 3.03
C ASN A 13 25.54 8.38 4.19
N SER A 14 25.42 7.93 5.44
CA SER A 14 25.34 8.81 6.61
C SER A 14 26.63 9.55 6.94
N GLY A 15 27.73 9.27 6.23
CA GLY A 15 29.08 9.79 6.55
C GLY A 15 29.74 9.13 7.76
N LYS A 16 29.03 8.26 8.51
CA LYS A 16 29.58 7.51 9.65
C LYS A 16 30.39 6.31 9.18
N LYS A 17 31.33 5.84 10.03
CA LYS A 17 32.00 4.57 9.82
C LYS A 17 31.00 3.41 9.92
N TYR A 18 31.24 2.34 9.18
CA TYR A 18 30.37 1.16 9.18
C TYR A 18 30.21 0.55 10.59
N CYS A 19 31.31 0.49 11.39
CA CYS A 19 31.24 -0.04 12.74
C CYS A 19 30.35 0.80 13.69
N ASP A 20 30.23 2.09 13.44
CA ASP A 20 29.47 3.03 14.27
C ASP A 20 28.04 3.29 13.72
N CYS A 21 27.64 2.51 12.69
CA CYS A 21 26.39 2.68 11.99
C CYS A 21 25.69 1.33 11.78
N HIS A 22 25.86 0.68 10.65
CA HIS A 22 25.06 -0.49 10.27
C HIS A 22 25.76 -1.86 10.46
N MET A 23 26.91 -1.92 11.12
CA MET A 23 27.60 -3.20 11.30
C MET A 23 26.78 -4.20 12.14
N GLU A 24 26.17 -3.76 13.23
CA GLU A 24 25.33 -4.63 14.06
C GLU A 24 24.00 -4.98 13.37
N PHE A 25 23.44 -4.06 12.60
CA PHE A 25 22.28 -4.29 11.75
C PHE A 25 22.56 -5.43 10.74
N ASP A 26 23.67 -5.31 9.99
CA ASP A 26 24.06 -6.35 9.03
C ASP A 26 24.36 -7.70 9.69
N ARG A 27 24.99 -7.70 10.88
CA ARG A 27 25.21 -8.94 11.65
C ARG A 27 23.88 -9.61 12.04
N LYS A 28 22.88 -8.81 12.39
CA LYS A 28 21.55 -9.31 12.73
C LYS A 28 20.87 -9.92 11.51
N LEU A 29 20.93 -9.26 10.35
CA LEU A 29 20.47 -9.82 9.08
C LEU A 29 21.21 -11.12 8.72
N ASP A 30 22.53 -11.17 8.87
CA ASP A 30 23.32 -12.38 8.61
C ASP A 30 22.91 -13.55 9.51
N ASN A 31 22.54 -13.29 10.76
CA ASN A 31 22.02 -14.32 11.66
C ASN A 31 20.68 -14.89 11.18
N PHE A 32 19.76 -14.03 10.70
CA PHE A 32 18.51 -14.48 10.07
C PHE A 32 18.79 -15.29 8.79
N LYS A 33 19.70 -14.82 7.94
CA LYS A 33 20.08 -15.49 6.69
C LYS A 33 20.69 -16.89 6.94
N ARG A 34 21.52 -17.04 7.99
CA ARG A 34 22.07 -18.35 8.40
C ARG A 34 21.00 -19.34 8.86
N LYS A 35 19.85 -18.83 9.33
CA LYS A 35 18.68 -19.61 9.71
C LYS A 35 17.69 -19.79 8.56
N PHE A 36 18.12 -19.48 7.33
CA PHE A 36 17.34 -19.59 6.09
C PHE A 36 16.12 -18.67 6.00
N HIS A 37 16.07 -17.58 6.78
CA HIS A 37 15.05 -16.55 6.58
C HIS A 37 15.39 -15.66 5.38
N LYS A 38 14.35 -15.19 4.67
CA LYS A 38 14.48 -14.18 3.62
C LYS A 38 14.72 -12.83 4.29
N VAL A 39 15.84 -12.19 3.96
CA VAL A 39 16.23 -10.89 4.53
C VAL A 39 16.18 -9.79 3.48
N PRO A 40 15.91 -8.53 3.86
CA PRO A 40 15.90 -7.41 2.94
C PRO A 40 17.30 -7.12 2.39
N PRO A 41 17.43 -6.75 1.11
CA PRO A 41 18.65 -6.19 0.57
C PRO A 41 18.83 -4.74 1.08
N ARG A 42 20.08 -4.25 1.14
CA ARG A 42 20.38 -2.91 1.69
C ARG A 42 19.71 -1.75 0.94
N ASN A 43 19.46 -1.89 -0.35
CA ASN A 43 18.88 -0.84 -1.18
C ASN A 43 17.41 -0.51 -0.87
N ILE A 44 16.70 -1.37 -0.13
CA ILE A 44 15.33 -1.10 0.33
C ILE A 44 15.28 -0.52 1.76
N ILE A 45 16.43 -0.42 2.42
CA ILE A 45 16.55 0.22 3.73
C ILE A 45 16.75 1.71 3.52
N LYS A 46 15.77 2.50 3.91
CA LYS A 46 15.77 3.95 3.73
C LYS A 46 16.60 4.63 4.80
N ASN A 47 17.31 5.68 4.44
CA ASN A 47 17.99 6.56 5.38
C ASN A 47 17.07 7.71 5.81
N GLU A 48 17.49 8.51 6.80
CA GLU A 48 16.69 9.60 7.36
C GLU A 48 16.30 10.69 6.33
N GLU A 49 17.18 11.00 5.37
CA GLU A 49 16.87 11.95 4.30
C GLU A 49 15.74 11.44 3.40
N GLN A 50 15.81 10.17 3.01
CA GLN A 50 14.78 9.52 2.21
C GLN A 50 13.46 9.44 2.96
N LEU A 51 13.48 9.03 4.24
CA LEU A 51 12.28 8.99 5.08
C LEU A 51 11.65 10.38 5.26
N ALA A 52 12.47 11.42 5.43
CA ALA A 52 11.97 12.80 5.49
C ALA A 52 11.27 13.21 4.18
N GLY A 53 11.87 12.91 3.02
CA GLY A 53 11.26 13.18 1.71
C GLY A 53 9.93 12.44 1.52
N MET A 54 9.86 11.17 1.92
CA MET A 54 8.63 10.38 1.87
C MET A 54 7.54 10.95 2.78
N ARG A 55 7.88 11.42 3.99
CA ARG A 55 6.91 12.08 4.89
C ARG A 55 6.31 13.33 4.26
N GLU A 56 7.12 14.13 3.57
CA GLU A 56 6.60 15.32 2.86
C GLU A 56 5.67 14.94 1.69
N SER A 57 6.01 13.89 0.91
CA SER A 57 5.12 13.33 -0.11
C SER A 57 3.81 12.83 0.50
N SER A 58 3.88 12.10 1.62
CA SER A 58 2.73 11.55 2.33
C SER A 58 1.76 12.63 2.82
N LYS A 59 2.26 13.80 3.23
CA LYS A 59 1.39 14.93 3.62
C LYS A 59 0.50 15.39 2.47
N ILE A 60 1.04 15.41 1.25
CA ILE A 60 0.26 15.75 0.06
C ILE A 60 -0.77 14.65 -0.20
N ASN A 61 -0.35 13.39 -0.18
CA ASN A 61 -1.23 12.26 -0.45
C ASN A 61 -2.43 12.22 0.50
N ILE A 62 -2.19 12.38 1.80
CA ILE A 62 -3.23 12.45 2.82
C ILE A 62 -4.18 13.64 2.57
N ALA A 63 -3.63 14.84 2.28
CA ALA A 63 -4.44 16.02 2.01
C ALA A 63 -5.29 15.88 0.74
N VAL A 64 -4.83 15.12 -0.26
CA VAL A 64 -5.58 14.79 -1.47
C VAL A 64 -6.76 13.88 -1.13
N LEU A 65 -6.52 12.81 -0.36
CA LEU A 65 -7.59 11.90 0.09
C LEU A 65 -8.61 12.60 1.02
N ASP A 66 -8.16 13.51 1.88
CA ASP A 66 -9.05 14.35 2.70
C ASP A 66 -9.93 15.24 1.81
N TYR A 67 -9.34 15.85 0.77
CA TYR A 67 -10.07 16.65 -0.19
C TYR A 67 -11.09 15.84 -1.00
N VAL A 68 -10.74 14.60 -1.39
CA VAL A 68 -11.70 13.67 -2.00
C VAL A 68 -12.85 13.38 -1.04
N ALA A 69 -12.56 13.10 0.23
CA ALA A 69 -13.57 12.81 1.26
C ALA A 69 -14.57 13.94 1.46
N GLU A 70 -14.12 15.19 1.33
CA GLU A 70 -14.97 16.38 1.45
C GLU A 70 -15.89 16.61 0.24
N ASN A 71 -15.55 16.05 -0.94
CA ASN A 71 -16.21 16.37 -2.20
C ASN A 71 -16.94 15.19 -2.85
N ILE A 72 -16.60 13.94 -2.52
CA ILE A 72 -17.17 12.75 -3.16
C ILE A 72 -18.66 12.58 -2.81
N HIS A 73 -19.51 12.39 -3.81
CA HIS A 73 -20.94 12.18 -3.62
C HIS A 73 -21.60 11.48 -4.83
N ALA A 74 -22.81 10.97 -4.64
CA ALA A 74 -23.62 10.42 -5.73
C ALA A 74 -23.85 11.48 -6.84
N GLY A 75 -23.77 11.02 -8.09
CA GLY A 75 -23.88 11.87 -9.27
C GLY A 75 -22.56 12.31 -9.87
N MET A 76 -21.45 12.25 -9.11
CA MET A 76 -20.11 12.43 -9.69
C MET A 76 -19.75 11.26 -10.59
N THR A 77 -18.97 11.52 -11.62
CA THR A 77 -18.30 10.46 -12.38
C THR A 77 -16.93 10.12 -11.74
N THR A 78 -16.41 8.95 -12.03
CA THR A 78 -15.04 8.61 -11.58
C THR A 78 -13.99 9.52 -12.25
N GLN A 79 -14.31 10.11 -13.42
CA GLN A 79 -13.48 11.15 -14.04
C GLN A 79 -13.44 12.43 -13.19
N ASP A 80 -14.56 12.84 -12.56
CA ASP A 80 -14.57 14.02 -11.69
C ASP A 80 -13.64 13.79 -10.48
N ILE A 81 -13.55 12.56 -9.98
CA ILE A 81 -12.59 12.20 -8.91
C ILE A 81 -11.15 12.31 -9.41
N ASP A 82 -10.85 11.81 -10.61
CA ASP A 82 -9.53 11.95 -11.24
C ASP A 82 -9.13 13.43 -11.39
N ASP A 83 -10.06 14.26 -11.85
CA ASP A 83 -9.85 15.70 -12.01
C ASP A 83 -9.57 16.39 -10.66
N LEU A 84 -10.31 16.04 -9.59
CA LEU A 84 -10.05 16.51 -8.21
C LEU A 84 -8.67 16.12 -7.71
N VAL A 85 -8.30 14.84 -7.86
CA VAL A 85 -7.01 14.32 -7.41
C VAL A 85 -5.87 14.98 -8.18
N TYR A 86 -5.97 15.07 -9.50
CA TYR A 86 -4.96 15.72 -10.33
C TYR A 86 -4.76 17.19 -9.92
N GLN A 87 -5.86 17.94 -9.83
CA GLN A 87 -5.81 19.36 -9.46
C GLN A 87 -5.19 19.53 -8.07
N LYS A 88 -5.69 18.84 -7.06
CA LYS A 88 -5.21 19.00 -5.68
C LYS A 88 -3.76 18.60 -5.50
N THR A 89 -3.32 17.48 -6.10
CA THR A 89 -1.93 17.01 -6.06
C THR A 89 -1.00 18.04 -6.68
N THR A 90 -1.34 18.57 -7.86
CA THR A 90 -0.50 19.54 -8.58
C THR A 90 -0.49 20.93 -7.92
N GLU A 91 -1.61 21.39 -7.35
CA GLU A 91 -1.67 22.62 -6.55
C GLU A 91 -0.73 22.57 -5.34
N MET A 92 -0.55 21.40 -4.73
CA MET A 92 0.37 21.18 -3.62
C MET A 92 1.82 20.92 -4.05
N GLY A 93 2.11 20.96 -5.35
CA GLY A 93 3.45 20.74 -5.92
C GLY A 93 3.86 19.29 -6.10
N GLY A 94 2.94 18.35 -5.88
CA GLY A 94 3.12 16.92 -6.13
C GLY A 94 2.84 16.55 -7.58
N ILE A 95 3.16 15.30 -7.94
CA ILE A 95 2.84 14.68 -9.22
C ILE A 95 2.06 13.40 -8.90
N PRO A 96 0.88 13.16 -9.50
CA PRO A 96 0.19 11.88 -9.36
C PRO A 96 1.06 10.73 -9.92
N ALA A 97 1.40 9.78 -9.06
CA ALA A 97 2.32 8.70 -9.45
C ALA A 97 1.72 7.71 -10.45
N PRO A 98 0.40 7.41 -10.45
CA PRO A 98 -0.18 6.49 -11.42
C PRO A 98 -0.16 7.00 -12.86
N LEU A 99 -0.17 8.34 -13.06
CA LEU A 99 -0.28 8.93 -14.38
C LEU A 99 0.88 8.55 -15.30
N ASN A 100 0.59 7.82 -16.36
CA ASN A 100 1.54 7.25 -17.33
C ASN A 100 2.45 6.13 -16.76
N TYR A 101 2.26 5.69 -15.52
CA TYR A 101 3.00 4.56 -14.96
C TYR A 101 2.59 3.26 -15.68
N GLY A 102 3.53 2.59 -16.33
CA GLY A 102 3.25 1.39 -17.10
C GLY A 102 2.18 1.56 -18.20
N GLY A 103 1.84 2.81 -18.57
CA GLY A 103 0.78 3.14 -19.52
C GLY A 103 -0.59 3.39 -18.91
N PHE A 104 -0.71 3.43 -17.56
CA PHE A 104 -1.95 3.81 -16.89
C PHE A 104 -2.34 5.25 -17.23
N PRO A 105 -3.60 5.52 -17.68
CA PRO A 105 -3.92 6.79 -18.33
C PRO A 105 -4.43 7.88 -17.39
N LYS A 106 -4.50 7.65 -16.08
CA LYS A 106 -5.16 8.50 -15.09
C LYS A 106 -4.29 8.79 -13.87
N SER A 107 -4.72 9.75 -13.06
CA SER A 107 -3.99 10.26 -11.89
C SER A 107 -4.27 9.48 -10.62
N VAL A 108 -5.27 8.62 -10.62
CA VAL A 108 -5.79 7.88 -9.47
C VAL A 108 -6.44 6.60 -9.95
N CYS A 109 -6.45 5.55 -9.13
CA CYS A 109 -7.32 4.41 -9.38
C CYS A 109 -8.66 4.59 -8.64
N THR A 110 -9.77 4.23 -9.32
CA THR A 110 -11.12 4.28 -8.75
C THR A 110 -11.81 2.95 -8.98
N SER A 111 -12.01 2.17 -7.92
CA SER A 111 -12.54 0.80 -8.03
C SER A 111 -13.88 0.71 -7.31
N ILE A 112 -14.96 0.44 -8.06
CA ILE A 112 -16.35 0.45 -7.59
C ILE A 112 -16.87 -0.98 -7.43
N ASN A 113 -17.51 -1.28 -6.32
CA ASN A 113 -18.28 -2.49 -6.06
C ASN A 113 -17.47 -3.79 -6.30
N GLU A 114 -17.68 -4.47 -7.43
CA GLU A 114 -16.98 -5.70 -7.84
C GLU A 114 -15.58 -5.46 -8.41
N GLN A 115 -15.18 -4.20 -8.60
CA GLN A 115 -13.80 -3.85 -8.98
C GLN A 115 -12.88 -3.99 -7.78
N VAL A 116 -11.91 -4.87 -7.88
CA VAL A 116 -10.96 -5.19 -6.81
C VAL A 116 -9.92 -4.07 -6.63
N CYS A 117 -9.28 -3.66 -7.74
CA CYS A 117 -8.31 -2.56 -7.77
C CYS A 117 -8.04 -2.10 -9.21
N HIS A 118 -7.23 -1.05 -9.36
CA HIS A 118 -6.78 -0.47 -10.63
C HIS A 118 -7.91 -0.03 -11.57
N GLY A 119 -9.09 0.28 -11.03
CA GLY A 119 -10.19 0.84 -11.83
C GLY A 119 -9.78 2.15 -12.50
N ILE A 120 -10.03 2.26 -13.82
CA ILE A 120 -9.67 3.45 -14.61
C ILE A 120 -10.79 4.47 -14.56
N PRO A 121 -10.56 5.69 -14.04
CA PRO A 121 -11.53 6.79 -14.06
C PRO A 121 -12.12 7.05 -15.44
N SER A 122 -13.46 7.21 -15.50
CA SER A 122 -14.21 7.39 -16.74
C SER A 122 -15.40 8.35 -16.57
N LYS A 123 -15.69 9.13 -17.60
CA LYS A 123 -16.90 9.97 -17.70
C LYS A 123 -18.19 9.15 -17.83
N ASN A 124 -18.06 7.87 -18.15
CA ASN A 124 -19.20 6.97 -18.36
C ASN A 124 -19.57 6.19 -17.10
N ILE A 125 -18.76 6.27 -16.03
CA ILE A 125 -19.01 5.60 -14.77
C ILE A 125 -19.41 6.67 -13.74
N GLN A 126 -20.69 6.69 -13.40
CA GLN A 126 -21.26 7.64 -12.43
C GLN A 126 -21.56 6.94 -11.12
N LEU A 127 -21.17 7.54 -10.01
CA LEU A 127 -21.50 7.07 -8.67
C LEU A 127 -22.99 7.22 -8.40
N ILE A 128 -23.59 6.16 -7.88
CA ILE A 128 -25.00 6.15 -7.49
C ILE A 128 -25.16 5.88 -5.99
N ASP A 129 -26.33 6.15 -5.47
CA ASP A 129 -26.70 5.82 -4.09
C ASP A 129 -26.60 4.30 -3.85
N GLY A 130 -25.81 3.88 -2.87
CA GLY A 130 -25.55 2.48 -2.56
C GLY A 130 -24.19 1.93 -3.00
N ASP A 131 -23.44 2.65 -3.82
CA ASP A 131 -22.09 2.23 -4.23
C ASP A 131 -21.09 2.28 -3.07
N ILE A 132 -20.11 1.39 -3.11
CA ILE A 132 -18.83 1.52 -2.41
C ILE A 132 -17.73 1.75 -3.43
N ILE A 133 -16.78 2.61 -3.12
CA ILE A 133 -15.67 2.91 -4.02
C ILE A 133 -14.36 3.02 -3.25
N ASN A 134 -13.32 2.37 -3.76
CA ASN A 134 -11.94 2.66 -3.38
C ASN A 134 -11.40 3.82 -4.22
N VAL A 135 -10.76 4.79 -3.58
CA VAL A 135 -9.97 5.83 -4.23
C VAL A 135 -8.53 5.68 -3.78
N ASP A 136 -7.67 5.34 -4.70
CA ASP A 136 -6.28 4.97 -4.46
C ASP A 136 -5.36 6.03 -5.05
N CYS A 137 -4.76 6.81 -4.15
CA CYS A 137 -3.93 7.98 -4.46
C CYS A 137 -2.47 7.72 -4.15
N SER A 138 -1.62 7.95 -5.13
CA SER A 138 -0.18 7.89 -4.96
C SER A 138 0.45 9.20 -5.46
N THR A 139 1.42 9.72 -4.71
CA THR A 139 2.02 11.03 -4.95
C THR A 139 3.53 10.93 -5.06
N ILE A 140 4.12 11.70 -6.00
CA ILE A 140 5.56 11.93 -6.09
C ILE A 140 5.85 13.37 -5.69
N LEU A 141 6.76 13.56 -4.74
CA LEU A 141 7.31 14.86 -4.39
C LEU A 141 8.84 14.79 -4.36
N ASN A 142 9.52 15.60 -5.19
CA ASN A 142 10.98 15.63 -5.27
C ASN A 142 11.65 14.25 -5.46
N GLY A 143 10.99 13.34 -6.17
CA GLY A 143 11.46 11.97 -6.41
C GLY A 143 11.17 10.97 -5.29
N TYR A 144 10.40 11.35 -4.26
CA TYR A 144 9.93 10.47 -3.21
C TYR A 144 8.46 10.13 -3.40
N PHE A 145 8.14 8.85 -3.26
CA PHE A 145 6.79 8.31 -3.46
C PHE A 145 6.06 8.14 -2.12
N SER A 146 4.75 8.35 -2.15
CA SER A 146 3.83 7.98 -1.09
C SER A 146 2.56 7.38 -1.67
N ASP A 147 1.89 6.52 -0.92
CA ASP A 147 0.76 5.73 -1.36
C ASP A 147 -0.21 5.46 -0.23
N SER A 148 -1.50 5.57 -0.51
CA SER A 148 -2.58 5.10 0.36
C SER A 148 -3.92 5.17 -0.34
N SER A 149 -4.87 4.36 0.09
CA SER A 149 -6.22 4.35 -0.44
C SER A 149 -7.29 4.36 0.65
N ARG A 150 -8.47 4.85 0.32
CA ARG A 150 -9.63 4.86 1.20
C ARG A 150 -10.88 4.37 0.49
N MET A 151 -11.75 3.70 1.27
CA MET A 151 -13.09 3.35 0.83
C MET A 151 -14.08 4.47 1.17
N PHE A 152 -14.99 4.73 0.25
CA PHE A 152 -16.11 5.64 0.43
C PHE A 152 -17.44 4.94 0.20
N CYS A 153 -18.37 5.11 1.13
CA CYS A 153 -19.75 4.67 1.01
C CYS A 153 -20.59 5.80 0.43
N ILE A 154 -21.21 5.59 -0.71
CA ILE A 154 -21.97 6.64 -1.43
C ILE A 154 -23.45 6.54 -1.03
N GLY A 155 -23.91 7.52 -0.28
CA GLY A 155 -25.31 7.59 0.18
C GLY A 155 -25.71 6.41 1.09
N ASN A 156 -26.80 5.72 0.74
CA ASN A 156 -27.39 4.64 1.56
C ASN A 156 -26.87 3.28 1.13
N VAL A 157 -25.68 2.92 1.58
CA VAL A 157 -25.06 1.61 1.29
C VAL A 157 -25.72 0.51 2.10
N ALA A 158 -25.97 -0.65 1.49
CA ALA A 158 -26.51 -1.82 2.13
C ALA A 158 -25.62 -2.28 3.32
N PRO A 159 -26.20 -2.77 4.42
CA PRO A 159 -25.45 -3.13 5.63
C PRO A 159 -24.35 -4.16 5.38
N GLU A 160 -24.56 -5.12 4.50
CA GLU A 160 -23.57 -6.13 4.11
C GLU A 160 -22.36 -5.53 3.39
N HIS A 161 -22.54 -4.55 2.51
CA HIS A 161 -21.45 -3.88 1.81
C HIS A 161 -20.71 -2.92 2.75
N LYS A 162 -21.44 -2.23 3.63
CA LYS A 162 -20.81 -1.42 4.68
C LYS A 162 -19.95 -2.27 5.61
N LYS A 163 -20.46 -3.45 6.01
CA LYS A 163 -19.68 -4.41 6.80
C LYS A 163 -18.41 -4.86 6.08
N LEU A 164 -18.46 -5.08 4.76
CA LEU A 164 -17.28 -5.43 3.97
C LEU A 164 -16.23 -4.30 4.04
N VAL A 165 -16.64 -3.05 3.85
CA VAL A 165 -15.77 -1.87 3.95
C VAL A 165 -15.13 -1.76 5.34
N ASP A 166 -15.92 -1.95 6.40
CA ASP A 166 -15.44 -1.89 7.79
C ASP A 166 -14.43 -3.02 8.06
N VAL A 167 -14.72 -4.26 7.67
CA VAL A 167 -13.82 -5.41 7.85
C VAL A 167 -12.55 -5.29 7.02
N ALA A 168 -12.61 -4.71 5.82
CA ALA A 168 -11.41 -4.44 5.03
C ALA A 168 -10.46 -3.46 5.76
N LYS A 169 -11.01 -2.44 6.41
CA LYS A 169 -10.23 -1.53 7.27
C LYS A 169 -9.64 -2.26 8.48
N GLU A 170 -10.45 -3.05 9.17
CA GLU A 170 -10.00 -3.86 10.31
C GLU A 170 -8.89 -4.84 9.92
N CYS A 171 -8.91 -5.38 8.68
CA CYS A 171 -7.82 -6.21 8.15
C CYS A 171 -6.50 -5.45 8.07
N VAL A 172 -6.52 -4.19 7.61
CA VAL A 172 -5.32 -3.32 7.61
C VAL A 172 -4.82 -3.09 9.03
N GLU A 173 -5.71 -2.77 9.97
CA GLU A 173 -5.38 -2.56 11.38
C GLU A 173 -4.81 -3.83 12.05
N ALA A 174 -5.39 -5.00 11.76
CA ALA A 174 -4.89 -6.29 12.23
C ALA A 174 -3.48 -6.59 11.70
N GLY A 175 -3.24 -6.31 10.42
CA GLY A 175 -1.92 -6.42 9.78
C GLY A 175 -0.91 -5.46 10.38
N LEU A 176 -1.28 -4.18 10.52
CA LEU A 176 -0.44 -3.12 11.09
C LEU A 176 0.02 -3.47 12.51
N ALA A 177 -0.86 -4.05 13.33
CA ALA A 177 -0.53 -4.49 14.69
C ALA A 177 0.57 -5.57 14.75
N GLN A 178 0.88 -6.24 13.64
CA GLN A 178 1.96 -7.23 13.53
C GLN A 178 3.27 -6.63 13.00
N VAL A 179 3.27 -5.37 12.54
CA VAL A 179 4.48 -4.71 12.07
C VAL A 179 5.38 -4.41 13.27
N LYS A 180 6.55 -5.04 13.27
CA LYS A 180 7.58 -4.84 14.29
C LYS A 180 8.96 -5.15 13.73
N PRO A 181 10.01 -4.48 14.20
CA PRO A 181 11.35 -4.75 13.75
C PRO A 181 11.73 -6.21 14.04
N TRP A 182 12.29 -6.87 13.01
CA TRP A 182 12.76 -8.26 13.04
C TRP A 182 11.63 -9.33 13.08
N GLY A 183 10.36 -8.93 12.96
CA GLY A 183 9.24 -9.83 12.65
C GLY A 183 9.24 -10.24 11.17
N HIS A 184 8.24 -10.96 10.71
CA HIS A 184 8.12 -11.43 9.33
C HIS A 184 6.88 -10.87 8.65
N LEU A 185 6.94 -10.61 7.35
CA LEU A 185 5.76 -10.20 6.58
C LEU A 185 4.62 -11.23 6.65
N GLY A 186 4.94 -12.50 6.86
CA GLY A 186 3.93 -13.53 7.08
C GLY A 186 3.14 -13.38 8.40
N ASP A 187 3.65 -12.63 9.37
CA ASP A 187 2.89 -12.31 10.59
C ASP A 187 1.77 -11.32 10.24
N VAL A 188 2.06 -10.31 9.42
CA VAL A 188 1.09 -9.35 8.85
C VAL A 188 0.04 -10.11 8.02
N ALA A 189 0.50 -10.95 7.08
CA ALA A 189 -0.35 -11.74 6.21
C ALA A 189 -1.33 -12.64 6.98
N ALA A 190 -0.84 -13.35 7.99
CA ALA A 190 -1.65 -14.27 8.78
C ALA A 190 -2.76 -13.52 9.54
N ALA A 191 -2.44 -12.38 10.16
CA ALA A 191 -3.42 -11.59 10.90
C ALA A 191 -4.55 -11.07 9.99
N ILE A 192 -4.21 -10.56 8.80
CA ILE A 192 -5.17 -10.12 7.79
C ILE A 192 -6.07 -11.28 7.35
N ASN A 193 -5.46 -12.40 6.96
CA ASN A 193 -6.19 -13.55 6.44
C ASN A 193 -7.10 -14.20 7.49
N GLU A 194 -6.64 -14.30 8.74
CA GLU A 194 -7.42 -14.81 9.87
C GLU A 194 -8.62 -13.91 10.16
N HIS A 195 -8.42 -12.58 10.14
CA HIS A 195 -9.49 -11.62 10.39
C HIS A 195 -10.55 -11.64 9.28
N ALA A 196 -10.14 -11.59 8.01
CA ALA A 196 -11.06 -11.68 6.87
C ALA A 196 -11.91 -12.96 6.92
N LYS A 197 -11.28 -14.12 7.12
CA LYS A 197 -11.96 -15.42 7.22
C LYS A 197 -12.91 -15.51 8.40
N ALA A 198 -12.55 -14.97 9.56
CA ALA A 198 -13.41 -14.95 10.75
C ALA A 198 -14.72 -14.17 10.50
N ASN A 199 -14.69 -13.21 9.57
CA ASN A 199 -15.84 -12.42 9.15
C ASN A 199 -16.58 -12.98 7.92
N GLY A 200 -16.12 -14.12 7.35
CA GLY A 200 -16.73 -14.81 6.21
C GLY A 200 -16.31 -14.25 4.85
N TYR A 201 -15.19 -13.51 4.79
CA TYR A 201 -14.65 -12.92 3.58
C TYR A 201 -13.40 -13.63 3.07
N SER A 202 -13.05 -13.37 1.81
CA SER A 202 -11.86 -13.91 1.14
C SER A 202 -10.81 -12.82 0.95
N VAL A 203 -9.54 -13.22 0.97
CA VAL A 203 -8.40 -12.34 0.66
C VAL A 203 -7.86 -12.70 -0.72
N VAL A 204 -7.73 -11.71 -1.59
CA VAL A 204 -7.13 -11.87 -2.92
C VAL A 204 -5.67 -12.30 -2.80
N ARG A 205 -5.21 -13.15 -3.75
CA ARG A 205 -3.90 -13.82 -3.68
C ARG A 205 -2.87 -13.27 -4.65
N GLU A 206 -3.32 -12.81 -5.79
CA GLU A 206 -2.49 -12.48 -6.96
C GLU A 206 -1.91 -11.07 -6.90
N VAL A 207 -2.58 -10.19 -6.18
CA VAL A 207 -2.16 -8.80 -5.91
C VAL A 207 -1.98 -8.57 -4.43
N GLY A 208 -1.30 -7.50 -4.07
CA GLY A 208 -0.97 -7.20 -2.67
C GLY A 208 -0.03 -6.02 -2.56
N GLY A 209 0.42 -5.73 -1.35
CA GLY A 209 1.29 -4.60 -1.07
C GLY A 209 2.70 -4.75 -1.62
N HIS A 210 3.43 -3.67 -1.56
CA HIS A 210 4.77 -3.57 -2.13
C HIS A 210 5.69 -2.65 -1.31
N GLY A 211 7.00 -2.81 -1.49
CA GLY A 211 7.94 -1.79 -1.05
C GLY A 211 7.76 -0.51 -1.86
N ILE A 212 8.04 0.63 -1.24
CA ILE A 212 7.83 1.94 -1.87
C ILE A 212 8.85 2.96 -1.38
N GLY A 213 9.00 4.05 -2.11
CA GLY A 213 9.63 5.26 -1.63
C GLY A 213 10.59 5.94 -2.60
N LEU A 214 11.52 5.23 -3.22
CA LEU A 214 12.41 5.76 -4.27
C LEU A 214 11.91 5.38 -5.67
N GLU A 215 11.12 4.32 -5.73
CA GLU A 215 10.36 3.89 -6.88
C GLU A 215 8.91 3.69 -6.42
N PHE A 216 7.96 3.70 -7.34
CA PHE A 216 6.55 3.46 -7.02
C PHE A 216 6.37 2.05 -6.44
N HIS A 217 6.85 1.04 -7.15
CA HIS A 217 6.83 -0.35 -6.69
C HIS A 217 8.25 -0.87 -6.49
N GLU A 218 8.59 -1.20 -5.25
CA GLU A 218 9.87 -1.78 -4.86
C GLU A 218 9.68 -3.18 -4.24
N THR A 219 10.77 -3.91 -4.07
CA THR A 219 10.79 -5.07 -3.17
C THR A 219 10.55 -4.62 -1.71
N PRO A 220 9.79 -5.39 -0.89
CA PRO A 220 9.20 -6.70 -1.19
C PRO A 220 7.80 -6.63 -1.82
N PHE A 221 7.35 -7.71 -2.45
CA PHE A 221 5.93 -7.97 -2.60
C PHE A 221 5.36 -8.44 -1.26
N VAL A 222 4.28 -7.82 -0.79
CA VAL A 222 3.62 -8.08 0.50
C VAL A 222 2.34 -8.89 0.25
N SER A 223 2.49 -10.20 0.21
CA SER A 223 1.36 -11.13 0.06
C SER A 223 0.63 -11.32 1.38
N TYR A 224 -0.70 -11.42 1.33
CA TYR A 224 -1.56 -11.61 2.51
C TYR A 224 -2.03 -13.06 2.71
N VAL A 225 -1.47 -14.01 1.95
CA VAL A 225 -1.82 -15.44 2.02
C VAL A 225 -0.64 -16.34 2.39
N ILE A 226 0.48 -15.79 2.81
CA ILE A 226 1.65 -16.54 3.27
C ILE A 226 1.54 -16.88 4.77
N LYS A 227 2.26 -17.93 5.17
CA LYS A 227 2.20 -18.46 6.54
C LYS A 227 2.87 -17.53 7.54
N LYS A 228 2.32 -17.50 8.76
CA LYS A 228 2.93 -16.86 9.94
C LYS A 228 4.38 -17.29 10.13
N GLY A 229 5.26 -16.36 10.49
CA GLY A 229 6.70 -16.62 10.70
C GLY A 229 7.49 -16.84 9.42
N THR A 230 6.90 -16.61 8.23
CA THR A 230 7.57 -16.74 6.93
C THR A 230 7.60 -15.41 6.18
N GLY A 231 8.11 -15.42 4.96
CA GLY A 231 8.28 -14.20 4.18
C GLY A 231 9.56 -13.44 4.55
N MET A 232 9.66 -12.20 4.09
CA MET A 232 10.83 -11.37 4.37
C MET A 232 10.80 -10.87 5.83
N VAL A 233 11.98 -10.84 6.46
CA VAL A 233 12.16 -10.20 7.78
C VAL A 233 11.97 -8.70 7.62
N MET A 234 11.13 -8.10 8.45
CA MET A 234 10.92 -6.66 8.52
C MET A 234 12.09 -6.03 9.31
N ALA A 235 12.96 -5.33 8.61
CA ALA A 235 14.09 -4.64 9.23
C ALA A 235 13.80 -3.15 9.36
N PRO A 236 14.33 -2.46 10.41
CA PRO A 236 14.24 -1.01 10.52
C PRO A 236 14.70 -0.30 9.23
N GLY A 237 13.99 0.75 8.83
CA GLY A 237 14.22 1.48 7.59
C GLY A 237 13.51 0.90 6.37
N MET A 238 12.83 -0.23 6.46
CA MET A 238 11.94 -0.71 5.39
C MET A 238 10.67 0.15 5.35
N VAL A 239 10.22 0.45 4.12
CA VAL A 239 8.92 1.09 3.87
C VAL A 239 8.16 0.24 2.87
N PHE A 240 6.89 -0.04 3.17
CA PHE A 240 6.02 -0.85 2.33
C PHE A 240 4.54 -0.51 2.56
N THR A 241 3.65 -0.95 1.65
CA THR A 241 2.21 -0.77 1.78
C THR A 241 1.55 -1.97 2.45
N ILE A 242 0.44 -1.71 3.14
CA ILE A 242 -0.50 -2.72 3.63
C ILE A 242 -1.85 -2.38 3.01
N GLU A 243 -2.28 -3.17 2.03
CA GLU A 243 -3.41 -2.89 1.15
C GLU A 243 -4.20 -4.16 0.77
N PRO A 244 -4.67 -4.94 1.73
CA PRO A 244 -5.37 -6.18 1.40
C PRO A 244 -6.68 -5.91 0.66
N MET A 245 -6.87 -6.59 -0.47
CA MET A 245 -8.13 -6.64 -1.20
C MET A 245 -9.00 -7.75 -0.62
N ILE A 246 -10.18 -7.38 -0.12
CA ILE A 246 -11.12 -8.26 0.60
C ILE A 246 -12.37 -8.43 -0.24
N ASN A 247 -12.65 -9.67 -0.68
CA ASN A 247 -13.83 -9.99 -1.47
C ASN A 247 -14.95 -10.54 -0.60
N ALA A 248 -16.19 -10.14 -0.89
CA ALA A 248 -17.38 -10.67 -0.24
C ALA A 248 -17.63 -12.15 -0.59
N GLY A 249 -17.16 -12.60 -1.74
CA GLY A 249 -17.27 -13.95 -2.27
C GLY A 249 -15.95 -14.70 -2.32
N LEU A 250 -15.64 -15.26 -3.50
CA LEU A 250 -14.42 -16.04 -3.75
C LEU A 250 -13.18 -15.16 -3.87
N PRO A 251 -11.99 -15.71 -3.61
CA PRO A 251 -10.74 -14.95 -3.74
C PRO A 251 -10.24 -14.82 -5.17
N ASP A 252 -10.91 -15.44 -6.13
CA ASP A 252 -10.49 -15.52 -7.53
C ASP A 252 -10.85 -14.21 -8.25
N ILE A 253 -9.97 -13.78 -9.16
CA ILE A 253 -10.05 -12.50 -9.85
C ILE A 253 -9.67 -12.64 -11.32
N TYR A 254 -10.09 -11.67 -12.14
CA TYR A 254 -9.63 -11.54 -13.51
C TYR A 254 -9.28 -10.08 -13.86
N ILE A 255 -8.43 -9.91 -14.86
CA ILE A 255 -8.08 -8.59 -15.41
C ILE A 255 -8.96 -8.34 -16.63
N ASP A 256 -9.54 -7.14 -16.71
CA ASP A 256 -10.31 -6.69 -17.88
C ASP A 256 -9.43 -6.67 -19.14
N GLU A 257 -9.72 -7.58 -20.08
CA GLU A 257 -9.00 -7.67 -21.35
C GLU A 257 -9.19 -6.42 -22.24
N GLY A 258 -10.23 -5.61 -21.98
CA GLY A 258 -10.51 -4.39 -22.73
C GLY A 258 -9.58 -3.23 -22.40
N ASN A 259 -9.06 -3.20 -21.16
CA ASN A 259 -8.17 -2.13 -20.70
C ASN A 259 -6.83 -2.63 -20.13
N ASN A 260 -6.70 -3.92 -19.83
CA ASN A 260 -5.52 -4.59 -19.27
C ASN A 260 -5.05 -4.02 -17.90
N TRP A 261 -5.95 -3.37 -17.15
CA TRP A 261 -5.67 -2.77 -15.86
C TRP A 261 -6.67 -3.16 -14.78
N THR A 262 -7.96 -2.86 -15.00
CA THR A 262 -8.99 -3.05 -13.98
C THR A 262 -9.12 -4.52 -13.62
N ILE A 263 -9.05 -4.81 -12.33
CA ILE A 263 -9.20 -6.15 -11.78
C ILE A 263 -10.60 -6.27 -11.19
N TYR A 264 -11.28 -7.36 -11.51
CA TYR A 264 -12.62 -7.71 -11.04
C TYR A 264 -12.62 -9.00 -10.24
N THR A 265 -13.59 -9.16 -9.37
CA THR A 265 -13.91 -10.46 -8.78
C THR A 265 -14.48 -11.41 -9.84
N ASP A 266 -14.12 -12.70 -9.81
CA ASP A 266 -14.55 -13.68 -10.81
C ASP A 266 -16.02 -14.11 -10.61
N ASP A 267 -16.61 -13.82 -9.44
CA ASP A 267 -17.97 -14.17 -9.04
C ASP A 267 -18.92 -12.97 -8.93
N ASP A 268 -18.54 -11.81 -9.45
CA ASP A 268 -19.29 -10.54 -9.38
C ASP A 268 -19.60 -10.08 -7.94
N SER A 269 -18.92 -10.62 -6.93
CA SER A 269 -19.06 -10.19 -5.55
C SER A 269 -18.34 -8.86 -5.31
N TYR A 270 -18.82 -8.08 -4.34
CA TYR A 270 -18.18 -6.81 -3.99
C TYR A 270 -16.79 -7.03 -3.37
N SER A 271 -15.88 -6.10 -3.64
CA SER A 271 -14.55 -6.04 -3.07
C SER A 271 -14.32 -4.70 -2.36
N ALA A 272 -13.49 -4.71 -1.32
CA ALA A 272 -13.07 -3.51 -0.61
C ALA A 272 -11.58 -3.55 -0.30
N GLN A 273 -10.92 -2.39 -0.44
CA GLN A 273 -9.50 -2.21 -0.17
C GLN A 273 -9.28 -0.93 0.64
N TRP A 274 -8.52 -1.04 1.72
CA TRP A 274 -7.89 0.08 2.40
C TRP A 274 -6.39 -0.07 2.31
N GLU A 275 -5.70 1.04 2.21
CA GLU A 275 -4.25 1.01 2.10
C GLU A 275 -3.60 2.05 2.99
N ILE A 276 -2.48 1.65 3.58
CA ILE A 276 -1.57 2.51 4.33
C ILE A 276 -0.13 2.26 3.91
N MET A 277 0.68 3.31 3.95
CA MET A 277 2.14 3.23 3.81
C MET A 277 2.80 3.19 5.20
N VAL A 278 3.66 2.22 5.44
CA VAL A 278 4.23 1.93 6.76
C VAL A 278 5.75 1.88 6.70
N HIS A 279 6.39 2.61 7.62
CA HIS A 279 7.83 2.54 7.90
C HIS A 279 8.08 1.67 9.14
N VAL A 280 8.99 0.69 9.03
CA VAL A 280 9.46 -0.11 10.17
C VAL A 280 10.52 0.68 10.93
N THR A 281 10.24 1.06 12.17
CA THR A 281 11.18 1.79 13.04
C THR A 281 12.07 0.84 13.87
N GLU A 282 12.97 1.37 14.67
CA GLU A 282 13.83 0.54 15.56
C GLU A 282 13.04 -0.19 16.65
N ASP A 283 11.89 0.34 17.06
CA ASP A 283 11.08 -0.13 18.19
C ASP A 283 9.61 -0.46 17.83
N GLY A 284 9.21 -0.26 16.57
CA GLY A 284 7.83 -0.51 16.13
C GLY A 284 7.61 -0.13 14.67
N TYR A 285 6.66 0.77 14.44
CA TYR A 285 6.33 1.27 13.11
C TYR A 285 5.87 2.74 13.15
N GLU A 286 5.89 3.37 12.00
CA GLU A 286 5.30 4.68 11.72
C GLU A 286 4.35 4.53 10.52
N VAL A 287 3.09 4.97 10.65
CA VAL A 287 2.19 5.11 9.52
C VAL A 287 2.50 6.43 8.82
N MET A 288 2.95 6.36 7.58
CA MET A 288 3.39 7.52 6.81
C MET A 288 2.27 8.13 5.97
N SER A 289 1.43 7.28 5.35
CA SER A 289 0.25 7.69 4.56
C SER A 289 -0.93 6.76 4.86
N TYR A 290 -2.19 7.30 4.85
CA TYR A 290 -3.41 6.57 5.23
C TYR A 290 -4.69 7.17 4.62
#